data_d8e05864b624b8ee9ab46d6d4d60796b
#
_entry.id   d8e05864b624b8ee9ab46d6d4d60796b
#
_cell.length_a   1.000
_cell.length_b   1.000
_cell.length_c   1.000
_cell.angle_alpha   90.00
_cell.angle_beta   90.00
_cell.angle_gamma   90.00
#
_symmetry.space_group_name_H-M   'P 1'
#
loop_
_entity.id
_entity.type
_entity.pdbx_description
1 polymer ?
#
loop_
_entity_poly.entity_id
_entity_poly.type
_entity_poly.pdbx_seq_one_letter_code
_entity_poly.pdbx_strand_id
1 'polypeptide(L)'
;MHQKFILASSSKSRYKILKNAGLNFTQKKPNCNEEDIKKTINRKTKPEIFAKKLSYEKARSVSIKKLYANKIVLGCDTVIYHNGKILDKVNSIEKAKKKIKSLSGKTHLIVSGLTICLNGSKVWENYEKTHVKIRKLNNSEIKTYLKKTGKQILSSVGCYQIEGLGPNII
;
A
#
# COMPACT_ATOMS: atom_id res chain seq x y z
N MET A 1 23.24 4.13 -17.94
CA MET A 1 22.31 2.96 -18.00
C MET A 1 21.64 2.82 -16.64
N HIS A 2 20.31 2.90 -16.56
CA HIS A 2 19.61 2.65 -15.30
C HIS A 2 19.67 1.17 -14.96
N GLN A 3 20.23 0.84 -13.80
CA GLN A 3 20.34 -0.54 -13.34
C GLN A 3 18.94 -1.16 -13.18
N LYS A 4 18.70 -2.31 -13.80
CA LYS A 4 17.43 -3.04 -13.70
C LYS A 4 17.28 -3.62 -12.30
N PHE A 5 16.17 -3.33 -11.62
CA PHE A 5 15.85 -3.87 -10.31
C PHE A 5 14.58 -4.72 -10.32
N ILE A 6 14.23 -5.33 -9.20
CA ILE A 6 13.01 -6.12 -9.03
C ILE A 6 12.06 -5.39 -8.08
N LEU A 7 10.82 -5.17 -8.50
CA LEU A 7 9.74 -4.69 -7.64
C LEU A 7 9.01 -5.87 -7.01
N ALA A 8 9.18 -6.06 -5.70
CA ALA A 8 8.48 -7.08 -4.91
C ALA A 8 7.08 -6.59 -4.51
N SER A 9 6.16 -6.58 -5.47
CA SER A 9 4.78 -6.10 -5.27
C SER A 9 3.84 -6.66 -6.33
N SER A 10 2.58 -6.96 -5.95
CA SER A 10 1.50 -7.28 -6.90
C SER A 10 0.64 -6.06 -7.26
N SER A 11 0.96 -4.88 -6.75
CA SER A 11 0.18 -3.66 -6.96
C SER A 11 0.32 -3.13 -8.39
N LYS A 12 -0.81 -3.04 -9.10
CA LYS A 12 -0.88 -2.41 -10.43
C LYS A 12 -0.56 -0.91 -10.37
N SER A 13 -0.98 -0.23 -9.30
CA SER A 13 -0.72 1.20 -9.11
C SER A 13 0.77 1.47 -8.97
N ARG A 14 1.47 0.73 -8.11
CA ARG A 14 2.93 0.87 -7.95
C ARG A 14 3.68 0.58 -9.24
N TYR A 15 3.25 -0.45 -9.98
CA TYR A 15 3.81 -0.74 -11.29
C TYR A 15 3.69 0.46 -12.23
N LYS A 16 2.49 1.06 -12.35
CA LYS A 16 2.25 2.21 -13.21
C LYS A 16 3.07 3.43 -12.80
N ILE A 17 3.13 3.74 -11.49
CA ILE A 17 3.91 4.88 -10.97
C ILE A 17 5.39 4.75 -11.37
N LEU A 18 6.00 3.60 -11.13
CA LEU A 18 7.41 3.38 -11.44
C LEU A 18 7.67 3.35 -12.95
N LYS A 19 6.74 2.80 -13.75
CA LYS A 19 6.82 2.82 -15.22
C LYS A 19 6.72 4.24 -15.77
N ASN A 20 5.78 5.03 -15.28
CA ASN A 20 5.62 6.43 -15.70
C ASN A 20 6.81 7.30 -15.30
N ALA A 21 7.54 6.93 -14.23
CA ALA A 21 8.80 7.54 -13.83
C ALA A 21 10.00 7.09 -14.70
N GLY A 22 9.79 6.30 -15.75
CA GLY A 22 10.85 5.84 -16.66
C GLY A 22 11.79 4.78 -16.09
N LEU A 23 11.43 4.16 -14.95
CA LEU A 23 12.30 3.19 -14.29
C LEU A 23 12.27 1.82 -14.99
N ASN A 24 13.43 1.16 -15.03
CA ASN A 24 13.57 -0.17 -15.61
C ASN A 24 13.57 -1.24 -14.51
N PHE A 25 12.52 -2.07 -14.47
CA PHE A 25 12.35 -3.11 -13.45
C PHE A 25 11.54 -4.30 -13.95
N THR A 26 11.62 -5.41 -13.21
CA THR A 26 10.68 -6.54 -13.31
C THR A 26 9.82 -6.61 -12.08
N GLN A 27 8.50 -6.85 -12.24
CA GLN A 27 7.59 -7.06 -11.11
C GLN A 27 7.54 -8.54 -10.74
N LYS A 28 7.65 -8.81 -9.45
CA LYS A 28 7.51 -10.16 -8.86
C LYS A 28 6.59 -10.12 -7.66
N LYS A 29 5.71 -11.11 -7.56
CA LYS A 29 4.83 -11.27 -6.40
C LYS A 29 5.66 -11.65 -5.17
N PRO A 30 5.56 -10.93 -4.04
CA PRO A 30 6.17 -11.34 -2.78
C PRO A 30 5.60 -12.67 -2.31
N ASN A 31 6.45 -13.51 -1.73
CA ASN A 31 6.04 -14.76 -1.10
C ASN A 31 6.09 -14.61 0.42
N CYS A 32 5.24 -13.75 0.97
CA CYS A 32 5.09 -13.55 2.40
C CYS A 32 3.61 -13.48 2.77
N ASN A 33 3.26 -14.00 3.93
CA ASN A 33 1.91 -13.89 4.48
C ASN A 33 1.78 -12.59 5.26
N GLU A 34 1.18 -11.57 4.65
CA GLU A 34 1.01 -10.25 5.28
C GLU A 34 0.19 -10.33 6.58
N GLU A 35 -0.81 -11.21 6.67
CA GLU A 35 -1.65 -11.34 7.86
C GLU A 35 -0.85 -11.92 9.06
N ASP A 36 0.03 -12.88 8.80
CA ASP A 36 0.88 -13.42 9.87
C ASP A 36 1.93 -12.39 10.32
N ILE A 37 2.53 -11.65 9.39
CA ILE A 37 3.43 -10.55 9.73
C ILE A 37 2.70 -9.51 10.59
N LYS A 38 1.48 -9.13 10.24
CA LYS A 38 0.67 -8.18 11.00
C LYS A 38 0.36 -8.67 12.43
N LYS A 39 0.16 -9.98 12.63
CA LYS A 39 -0.05 -10.56 13.97
C LYS A 39 1.17 -10.44 14.86
N THR A 40 2.39 -10.47 14.29
CA THR A 40 3.64 -10.32 15.06
C THR A 40 3.95 -8.89 15.46
N ILE A 41 3.26 -7.91 14.86
CA ILE A 41 3.47 -6.49 15.15
C ILE A 41 2.49 -6.03 16.23
N ASN A 42 3.00 -5.44 17.30
CA ASN A 42 2.14 -4.88 18.35
C ASN A 42 1.18 -3.82 17.74
N ARG A 43 -0.11 -3.91 18.07
CA ARG A 43 -1.13 -2.97 17.58
C ARG A 43 -0.91 -1.50 17.98
N LYS A 44 -0.10 -1.26 19.01
CA LYS A 44 0.34 0.08 19.44
C LYS A 44 1.56 0.59 18.67
N THR A 45 2.12 -0.22 17.78
CA THR A 45 3.28 0.16 16.96
C THR A 45 2.95 1.35 16.07
N LYS A 46 3.88 2.29 15.98
CA LYS A 46 3.76 3.46 15.09
C LYS A 46 3.58 3.01 13.63
N PRO A 47 2.71 3.68 12.85
CA PRO A 47 2.39 3.25 11.49
C PRO A 47 3.60 3.19 10.55
N GLU A 48 4.62 4.03 10.76
CA GLU A 48 5.87 3.98 9.99
C GLU A 48 6.67 2.70 10.23
N ILE A 49 6.74 2.22 11.47
CA ILE A 49 7.42 0.96 11.81
C ILE A 49 6.66 -0.21 11.16
N PHE A 50 5.33 -0.13 11.20
CA PHE A 50 4.46 -1.13 10.58
C PHE A 50 4.66 -1.20 9.05
N ALA A 51 4.63 -0.06 8.36
CA ALA A 51 4.82 0.02 6.92
C ALA A 51 6.22 -0.47 6.49
N LYS A 52 7.26 -0.08 7.25
CA LYS A 52 8.64 -0.53 7.01
C LYS A 52 8.80 -2.04 7.19
N LYS A 53 8.24 -2.62 8.26
CA LYS A 53 8.30 -4.06 8.48
C LYS A 53 7.67 -4.84 7.32
N LEU A 54 6.49 -4.44 6.87
CA LEU A 54 5.83 -5.08 5.73
C LEU A 54 6.61 -4.90 4.42
N SER A 55 7.15 -3.71 4.15
CA SER A 55 7.97 -3.47 2.96
C SER A 55 9.25 -4.32 2.97
N TYR A 56 9.89 -4.47 4.13
CA TYR A 56 11.06 -5.33 4.31
C TYR A 56 10.75 -6.80 4.02
N GLU A 57 9.70 -7.36 4.63
CA GLU A 57 9.35 -8.76 4.41
C GLU A 57 8.98 -9.05 2.95
N LYS A 58 8.33 -8.10 2.26
CA LYS A 58 8.08 -8.19 0.82
C LYS A 58 9.38 -8.22 0.02
N ALA A 59 10.30 -7.30 0.25
CA ALA A 59 11.60 -7.26 -0.43
C ALA A 59 12.40 -8.52 -0.16
N ARG A 60 12.52 -8.91 1.11
CA ARG A 60 13.29 -10.06 1.56
C ARG A 60 12.79 -11.36 0.95
N SER A 61 11.46 -11.59 0.93
CA SER A 61 10.85 -12.82 0.39
C SER A 61 11.18 -13.10 -1.08
N VAL A 62 11.54 -12.07 -1.83
CA VAL A 62 11.98 -12.18 -3.24
C VAL A 62 13.51 -12.24 -3.30
N SER A 63 14.19 -11.38 -2.53
CA SER A 63 15.65 -11.20 -2.57
C SER A 63 16.45 -12.42 -2.10
N ILE A 64 15.89 -13.29 -1.25
CA ILE A 64 16.55 -14.52 -0.78
C ILE A 64 16.59 -15.64 -1.83
N LYS A 65 15.85 -15.51 -2.94
CA LYS A 65 15.78 -16.56 -3.96
C LYS A 65 17.06 -16.57 -4.80
N LYS A 66 17.70 -17.72 -4.96
CA LYS A 66 18.92 -17.89 -5.77
C LYS A 66 18.80 -17.30 -7.17
N LEU A 67 17.60 -17.40 -7.79
CA LEU A 67 17.31 -16.82 -9.12
C LEU A 67 17.54 -15.29 -9.17
N TYR A 68 17.46 -14.61 -8.03
CA TYR A 68 17.62 -13.16 -7.92
C TYR A 68 18.89 -12.75 -7.17
N ALA A 69 19.87 -13.65 -7.09
CA ALA A 69 21.17 -13.35 -6.49
C ALA A 69 21.80 -12.10 -7.15
N ASN A 70 22.37 -11.24 -6.34
CA ASN A 70 22.98 -9.97 -6.74
C ASN A 70 22.03 -8.99 -7.47
N LYS A 71 20.70 -9.18 -7.31
CA LYS A 71 19.71 -8.22 -7.82
C LYS A 71 19.18 -7.35 -6.69
N ILE A 72 19.07 -6.06 -6.99
CA ILE A 72 18.38 -5.11 -6.11
C ILE A 72 16.88 -5.42 -6.11
N VAL A 73 16.29 -5.56 -4.94
CA VAL A 73 14.86 -5.83 -4.77
C VAL A 73 14.22 -4.73 -3.94
N LEU A 74 13.27 -4.01 -4.53
CA LEU A 74 12.46 -2.98 -3.87
C LEU A 74 11.15 -3.59 -3.36
N GLY A 75 10.92 -3.52 -2.06
CA GLY A 75 9.65 -3.77 -1.40
C GLY A 75 8.95 -2.48 -1.03
N CYS A 76 7.64 -2.45 -1.16
CA CYS A 76 6.82 -1.31 -0.77
C CYS A 76 5.57 -1.78 -0.03
N ASP A 77 5.21 -1.10 1.06
CA ASP A 77 3.92 -1.26 1.70
C ASP A 77 3.31 0.10 2.04
N THR A 78 1.97 0.13 2.09
CA THR A 78 1.23 1.35 2.40
C THR A 78 0.15 1.01 3.41
N VAL A 79 0.16 1.72 4.54
CA VAL A 79 -0.85 1.62 5.58
C VAL A 79 -1.60 2.93 5.73
N ILE A 80 -2.85 2.84 6.15
CA ILE A 80 -3.67 4.00 6.52
C ILE A 80 -3.87 3.97 8.02
N TYR A 81 -3.56 5.10 8.66
CA TYR A 81 -3.72 5.29 10.10
C TYR A 81 -4.77 6.36 10.36
N HIS A 82 -5.79 6.01 11.16
CA HIS A 82 -6.90 6.89 11.50
C HIS A 82 -7.41 6.60 12.91
N ASN A 83 -7.59 7.64 13.72
CA ASN A 83 -8.10 7.53 15.10
C ASN A 83 -7.37 6.47 15.94
N GLY A 84 -6.04 6.49 15.95
CA GLY A 84 -5.23 5.58 16.76
C GLY A 84 -5.11 4.15 16.21
N LYS A 85 -5.62 3.87 15.00
CA LYS A 85 -5.67 2.50 14.44
C LYS A 85 -5.18 2.46 13.00
N ILE A 86 -4.48 1.37 12.67
CA ILE A 86 -4.18 1.01 11.29
C ILE A 86 -5.44 0.36 10.70
N LEU A 87 -5.83 0.83 9.51
CA LEU A 87 -6.99 0.31 8.80
C LEU A 87 -6.59 -0.88 7.92
N ASP A 88 -7.44 -1.92 7.91
CA ASP A 88 -7.28 -3.07 7.03
C ASP A 88 -8.06 -2.91 5.73
N LYS A 89 -7.73 -3.72 4.70
CA LYS A 89 -8.56 -3.85 3.51
C LYS A 89 -9.92 -4.43 3.88
N VAL A 90 -10.92 -4.12 3.07
CA VAL A 90 -12.26 -4.70 3.22
C VAL A 90 -12.56 -5.63 2.05
N ASN A 91 -13.45 -6.58 2.26
CA ASN A 91 -13.77 -7.64 1.31
C ASN A 91 -15.19 -7.53 0.70
N SER A 92 -15.95 -6.49 1.05
CA SER A 92 -17.28 -6.25 0.48
C SER A 92 -17.56 -4.76 0.26
N ILE A 93 -18.47 -4.45 -0.65
CA ILE A 93 -18.93 -3.09 -0.95
C ILE A 93 -19.61 -2.46 0.27
N GLU A 94 -20.35 -3.23 1.06
CA GLU A 94 -21.00 -2.75 2.29
C GLU A 94 -19.96 -2.30 3.31
N LYS A 95 -18.89 -3.08 3.49
CA LYS A 95 -17.77 -2.70 4.36
C LYS A 95 -17.02 -1.48 3.82
N ALA A 96 -16.85 -1.38 2.48
CA ALA A 96 -16.28 -0.20 1.84
C ALA A 96 -17.13 1.05 2.08
N LYS A 97 -18.47 0.94 1.97
CA LYS A 97 -19.41 2.01 2.29
C LYS A 97 -19.25 2.51 3.73
N LYS A 98 -19.20 1.58 4.71
CA LYS A 98 -18.99 1.92 6.12
C LYS A 98 -17.65 2.61 6.34
N LYS A 99 -16.59 2.14 5.69
CA LYS A 99 -15.25 2.73 5.78
C LYS A 99 -15.21 4.15 5.19
N ILE A 100 -15.69 4.37 3.97
CA ILE A 100 -15.73 5.71 3.36
C ILE A 100 -16.55 6.66 4.23
N LYS A 101 -17.71 6.21 4.76
CA LYS A 101 -18.52 7.00 5.69
C LYS A 101 -17.74 7.38 6.96
N SER A 102 -16.93 6.47 7.51
CA SER A 102 -16.10 6.76 8.70
C SER A 102 -14.97 7.75 8.45
N LEU A 103 -14.49 7.85 7.22
CA LEU A 103 -13.44 8.78 6.79
C LEU A 103 -14.00 10.12 6.26
N SER A 104 -15.30 10.17 5.93
CA SER A 104 -15.96 11.36 5.39
C SER A 104 -15.82 12.56 6.30
N GLY A 105 -15.38 13.70 5.77
CA GLY A 105 -15.13 14.95 6.49
C GLY A 105 -13.89 14.92 7.40
N LYS A 106 -13.09 13.85 7.36
CA LYS A 106 -11.95 13.65 8.26
C LYS A 106 -10.62 13.56 7.51
N THR A 107 -9.56 13.90 8.24
CA THR A 107 -8.18 13.69 7.79
C THR A 107 -7.66 12.38 8.38
N HIS A 108 -6.95 11.62 7.56
CA HIS A 108 -6.23 10.43 7.97
C HIS A 108 -4.81 10.44 7.41
N LEU A 109 -3.95 9.60 7.97
CA LEU A 109 -2.54 9.50 7.58
C LEU A 109 -2.33 8.28 6.70
N ILE A 110 -1.72 8.48 5.54
CA ILE A 110 -1.13 7.42 4.72
C ILE A 110 0.35 7.35 5.05
N VAL A 111 0.86 6.15 5.31
CA VAL A 111 2.29 5.92 5.49
C VAL A 111 2.74 4.85 4.51
N SER A 112 3.69 5.21 3.66
CA SER A 112 4.30 4.31 2.69
C SER A 112 5.71 3.96 3.14
N GLY A 113 5.96 2.68 3.43
CA GLY A 113 7.28 2.14 3.72
C GLY A 113 7.93 1.59 2.46
N LEU A 114 9.22 1.83 2.31
CA LEU A 114 10.06 1.35 1.23
C LEU A 114 11.29 0.68 1.81
N THR A 115 11.66 -0.47 1.24
CA THR A 115 12.87 -1.19 1.65
C THR A 115 13.56 -1.78 0.42
N ILE A 116 14.87 -1.60 0.35
CA ILE A 116 15.73 -2.25 -0.65
C ILE A 116 16.47 -3.39 0.03
N CYS A 117 16.42 -4.57 -0.59
CA CYS A 117 17.18 -5.74 -0.19
C CYS A 117 18.13 -6.20 -1.31
N LEU A 118 19.26 -6.74 -0.90
CA LEU A 118 20.23 -7.45 -1.72
C LEU A 118 20.58 -8.76 -1.03
N ASN A 119 20.44 -9.90 -1.73
CA ASN A 119 20.74 -11.24 -1.18
C ASN A 119 20.08 -11.52 0.19
N GLY A 120 18.81 -11.09 0.36
CA GLY A 120 18.06 -11.25 1.61
C GLY A 120 18.37 -10.21 2.69
N SER A 121 19.44 -9.45 2.58
CA SER A 121 19.82 -8.42 3.55
C SER A 121 19.25 -7.06 3.17
N LYS A 122 18.80 -6.32 4.18
CA LYS A 122 18.33 -4.93 4.01
C LYS A 122 19.53 -4.01 3.78
N VAL A 123 19.52 -3.27 2.67
CA VAL A 123 20.57 -2.29 2.32
C VAL A 123 20.10 -0.85 2.45
N TRP A 124 18.80 -0.61 2.38
CA TRP A 124 18.21 0.71 2.56
C TRP A 124 16.74 0.61 2.98
N GLU A 125 16.29 1.60 3.74
CA GLU A 125 14.90 1.69 4.18
C GLU A 125 14.50 3.15 4.39
N ASN A 126 13.29 3.51 3.98
CA ASN A 126 12.69 4.81 4.25
C ASN A 126 11.17 4.71 4.36
N TYR A 127 10.52 5.80 4.76
CA TYR A 127 9.05 5.94 4.74
C TYR A 127 8.65 7.38 4.46
N GLU A 128 7.45 7.53 3.91
CA GLU A 128 6.82 8.83 3.68
C GLU A 128 5.45 8.89 4.35
N LYS A 129 5.09 10.07 4.83
CA LYS A 129 3.80 10.36 5.46
C LYS A 129 3.03 11.39 4.66
N THR A 130 1.76 11.09 4.35
CA THR A 130 0.87 12.00 3.64
C THR A 130 -0.46 12.10 4.37
N HIS A 131 -0.89 13.32 4.70
CA HIS A 131 -2.22 13.56 5.23
C HIS A 131 -3.21 13.71 4.08
N VAL A 132 -4.29 12.94 4.13
CA VAL A 132 -5.37 12.98 3.15
C VAL A 132 -6.67 13.33 3.87
N LYS A 133 -7.35 14.37 3.39
CA LYS A 133 -8.65 14.79 3.89
C LYS A 133 -9.72 14.31 2.91
N ILE A 134 -10.64 13.47 3.38
CA ILE A 134 -11.85 13.15 2.62
C ILE A 134 -12.84 14.29 2.83
N ARG A 135 -13.40 14.86 1.74
CA ARG A 135 -14.43 15.87 1.85
C ARG A 135 -15.69 15.30 2.54
N LYS A 136 -16.55 16.15 3.06
CA LYS A 136 -17.84 15.70 3.64
C LYS A 136 -18.70 15.11 2.53
N LEU A 137 -19.09 13.85 2.69
CA LEU A 137 -19.88 13.08 1.73
C LEU A 137 -21.24 12.72 2.32
N ASN A 138 -22.30 12.91 1.54
CA ASN A 138 -23.61 12.38 1.86
C ASN A 138 -23.78 10.92 1.39
N ASN A 139 -24.87 10.26 1.78
CA ASN A 139 -25.10 8.85 1.45
C ASN A 139 -25.27 8.61 -0.07
N SER A 140 -25.82 9.55 -0.81
CA SER A 140 -26.02 9.46 -2.28
C SER A 140 -24.67 9.52 -3.00
N GLU A 141 -23.79 10.44 -2.60
CA GLU A 141 -22.44 10.57 -3.15
C GLU A 141 -21.61 9.32 -2.92
N ILE A 142 -21.65 8.75 -1.71
CA ILE A 142 -20.95 7.49 -1.38
C ILE A 142 -21.49 6.35 -2.26
N LYS A 143 -22.82 6.24 -2.43
CA LYS A 143 -23.45 5.22 -3.28
C LYS A 143 -23.00 5.37 -4.74
N THR A 144 -23.03 6.58 -5.26
CA THR A 144 -22.60 6.89 -6.64
C THR A 144 -21.13 6.57 -6.86
N TYR A 145 -20.26 6.97 -5.92
CA TYR A 145 -18.83 6.67 -5.95
C TYR A 145 -18.58 5.16 -6.01
N LEU A 146 -19.20 4.40 -5.11
CA LEU A 146 -19.06 2.94 -5.05
C LEU A 146 -19.62 2.24 -6.31
N LYS A 147 -20.72 2.74 -6.88
CA LYS A 147 -21.26 2.22 -8.14
C LYS A 147 -20.28 2.41 -9.30
N LYS A 148 -19.65 3.59 -9.39
CA LYS A 148 -18.69 3.91 -10.46
C LYS A 148 -17.37 3.16 -10.32
N THR A 149 -16.87 2.98 -9.08
CA THR A 149 -15.59 2.31 -8.82
C THR A 149 -15.68 0.78 -8.80
N GLY A 150 -16.84 0.22 -8.46
CA GLY A 150 -17.06 -1.22 -8.41
C GLY A 150 -16.14 -1.94 -7.40
N LYS A 151 -15.89 -3.24 -7.64
CA LYS A 151 -15.10 -4.08 -6.72
C LYS A 151 -13.59 -3.78 -6.71
N GLN A 152 -13.06 -3.09 -7.72
CA GLN A 152 -11.61 -2.78 -7.77
C GLN A 152 -11.13 -1.95 -6.57
N ILE A 153 -12.01 -1.16 -5.97
CA ILE A 153 -11.73 -0.32 -4.80
C ILE A 153 -11.36 -1.15 -3.56
N LEU A 154 -11.79 -2.41 -3.48
CA LEU A 154 -11.51 -3.32 -2.37
C LEU A 154 -10.03 -3.69 -2.28
N SER A 155 -9.27 -3.52 -3.37
CA SER A 155 -7.82 -3.71 -3.39
C SER A 155 -7.05 -2.62 -2.63
N SER A 156 -7.68 -1.45 -2.41
CA SER A 156 -7.11 -0.32 -1.67
C SER A 156 -7.56 -0.32 -0.21
N VAL A 157 -6.63 -0.04 0.71
CA VAL A 157 -6.92 0.03 2.15
C VAL A 157 -7.94 1.12 2.48
N GLY A 158 -7.85 2.29 1.83
CA GLY A 158 -8.76 3.43 2.04
C GLY A 158 -10.07 3.35 1.27
N CYS A 159 -10.25 2.33 0.43
CA CYS A 159 -11.35 2.27 -0.54
C CYS A 159 -11.39 3.49 -1.48
N TYR A 160 -10.21 4.01 -1.84
CA TYR A 160 -10.03 5.02 -2.90
C TYR A 160 -8.66 4.83 -3.55
N GLN A 161 -8.49 5.35 -4.75
CA GLN A 161 -7.26 5.30 -5.53
C GLN A 161 -7.08 6.66 -6.19
N ILE A 162 -5.90 7.28 -5.98
CA ILE A 162 -5.59 8.63 -6.51
C ILE A 162 -5.58 8.62 -8.04
N GLU A 163 -5.08 7.55 -8.64
CA GLU A 163 -5.02 7.33 -10.09
C GLU A 163 -6.39 6.98 -10.73
N GLY A 164 -7.44 6.91 -9.92
CA GLY A 164 -8.80 6.63 -10.36
C GLY A 164 -9.78 7.74 -9.97
N LEU A 165 -10.94 7.36 -9.43
CA LEU A 165 -11.97 8.29 -8.99
C LEU A 165 -11.75 8.82 -7.56
N GLY A 166 -10.63 8.47 -6.89
CA GLY A 166 -10.29 8.97 -5.57
C GLY A 166 -10.31 10.48 -5.44
N PRO A 167 -9.76 11.28 -6.39
CA PRO A 167 -9.81 12.74 -6.35
C PRO A 167 -11.21 13.33 -6.21
N ASN A 168 -12.27 12.60 -6.60
CA ASN A 168 -13.65 13.08 -6.46
C ASN A 168 -14.15 13.09 -5.01
N ILE A 169 -13.44 12.44 -4.08
CA ILE A 169 -13.82 12.35 -2.67
C ILE A 169 -12.75 12.89 -1.70
N ILE A 170 -11.60 13.30 -2.23
CA ILE A 170 -10.51 13.91 -1.47
C ILE A 170 -10.64 15.43 -1.46
#